data_b4b4fd669a9ee9c96bd1668ac645e4e5
#
_entry.id   b4b4fd669a9ee9c96bd1668ac645e4e5
#
_cell.length_a   1.000
_cell.length_b   1.000
_cell.length_c   1.000
_cell.angle_alpha   90.00
_cell.angle_beta   90.00
_cell.angle_gamma   90.00
#
_symmetry.space_group_name_H-M   'P 1'
#
loop_
_entity.id
_entity.type
_entity.pdbx_description
1 polymer ?
#
loop_
_entity_poly.entity_id
_entity_poly.type
_entity_poly.pdbx_seq_one_letter_code
_entity_poly.pdbx_strand_id
1 'polypeptide(L)'
;MTTCDRIIELARGRLGKLQESLYITLTDHCHFAIERQKNGVTIRNVLLWEIKRLYPKEFELGQEARAIIARRLGVELAEDEAGFIALHLVTAQLNSEMPEVMHVTRVMQEILQLVKYQLQLNYDEESLSYQRFVTHLKFFAQRMLTRTVVADDDVTLHSAVKDNYAKAWKCAETVAIHLQKSYQRSLTTEEIMSVSYTHLTLPTN
;
A
#
# COMPACT_ATOMS: atom_id res chain seq x y z
N MET A 1 -21.66 9.59 19.46
CA MET A 1 -20.47 9.26 18.64
C MET A 1 -19.93 7.91 19.11
N THR A 2 -20.03 6.91 18.26
CA THR A 2 -19.59 5.55 18.54
C THR A 2 -18.04 5.44 18.54
N THR A 3 -17.51 4.30 18.97
CA THR A 3 -16.06 4.05 18.91
C THR A 3 -15.58 4.03 17.45
N CYS A 4 -16.35 3.40 16.55
CA CYS A 4 -16.02 3.34 15.12
C CYS A 4 -16.13 4.72 14.45
N ASP A 5 -17.10 5.57 14.81
CA ASP A 5 -17.15 6.95 14.29
C ASP A 5 -15.84 7.69 14.56
N ARG A 6 -15.31 7.55 15.78
CA ARG A 6 -14.06 8.20 16.17
C ARG A 6 -12.86 7.69 15.38
N ILE A 7 -12.78 6.39 15.14
CA ILE A 7 -11.72 5.78 14.34
C ILE A 7 -11.80 6.26 12.89
N ILE A 8 -13.00 6.30 12.31
CA ILE A 8 -13.21 6.72 10.93
C ILE A 8 -12.92 8.22 10.74
N GLU A 9 -13.32 9.07 11.68
CA GLU A 9 -12.96 10.49 11.64
C GLU A 9 -11.44 10.71 11.67
N LEU A 10 -10.74 9.99 12.57
CA LEU A 10 -9.29 10.04 12.64
C LEU A 10 -8.65 9.61 11.31
N ALA A 11 -9.12 8.51 10.74
CA ALA A 11 -8.64 8.00 9.45
C ALA A 11 -8.89 8.99 8.31
N ARG A 12 -10.09 9.59 8.23
CA ARG A 12 -10.42 10.61 7.21
C ARG A 12 -9.56 11.86 7.35
N GLY A 13 -9.25 12.27 8.58
CA GLY A 13 -8.38 13.42 8.84
C GLY A 13 -6.95 13.23 8.33
N ARG A 14 -6.43 12.01 8.33
CA ARG A 14 -5.05 11.72 7.91
C ARG A 14 -4.91 11.18 6.49
N LEU A 15 -5.87 10.39 6.03
CA LEU A 15 -5.83 9.71 4.73
C LEU A 15 -6.67 10.41 3.65
N GLY A 16 -7.47 11.39 4.04
CA GLY A 16 -8.36 12.10 3.13
C GLY A 16 -9.64 11.32 2.81
N LYS A 17 -10.03 11.33 1.54
CA LYS A 17 -11.28 10.71 1.09
C LYS A 17 -11.20 9.18 1.20
N LEU A 18 -12.12 8.59 1.94
CA LEU A 18 -12.30 7.15 2.09
C LEU A 18 -13.72 6.78 1.64
N GLN A 19 -13.86 5.59 1.07
CA GLN A 19 -15.16 5.06 0.63
C GLN A 19 -16.14 4.94 1.81
N GLU A 20 -17.42 5.20 1.54
CA GLU A 20 -18.47 5.16 2.57
C GLU A 20 -18.70 3.75 3.12
N SER A 21 -18.45 2.72 2.30
CA SER A 21 -18.53 1.32 2.71
C SER A 21 -17.59 0.98 3.88
N LEU A 22 -16.54 1.77 4.10
CA LEU A 22 -15.63 1.61 5.25
C LEU A 22 -16.38 1.62 6.57
N TYR A 23 -17.44 2.44 6.69
CA TYR A 23 -18.20 2.50 7.93
C TYR A 23 -18.76 1.14 8.32
N ILE A 24 -19.37 0.45 7.36
CA ILE A 24 -19.97 -0.87 7.59
C ILE A 24 -18.87 -1.91 7.81
N THR A 25 -17.92 -2.00 6.87
CA THR A 25 -16.90 -3.07 6.90
C THR A 25 -15.98 -2.98 8.12
N LEU A 26 -15.60 -1.75 8.53
CA LEU A 26 -14.75 -1.55 9.70
C LEU A 26 -15.52 -1.76 11.02
N THR A 27 -16.79 -1.35 11.07
CA THR A 27 -17.64 -1.55 12.25
C THR A 27 -17.86 -3.04 12.51
N ASP A 28 -18.20 -3.80 11.46
CA ASP A 28 -18.35 -5.25 11.55
C ASP A 28 -17.05 -5.93 11.97
N HIS A 29 -15.93 -5.54 11.34
CA HIS A 29 -14.63 -6.08 11.72
C HIS A 29 -14.31 -5.83 13.20
N CYS A 30 -14.44 -4.59 13.66
CA CYS A 30 -14.18 -4.24 15.08
C CYS A 30 -15.11 -4.98 16.03
N HIS A 31 -16.39 -5.12 15.69
CA HIS A 31 -17.34 -5.88 16.48
C HIS A 31 -16.88 -7.32 16.65
N PHE A 32 -16.60 -8.02 15.59
CA PHE A 32 -16.16 -9.42 15.63
C PHE A 32 -14.77 -9.58 16.27
N ALA A 33 -13.85 -8.63 16.09
CA ALA A 33 -12.55 -8.65 16.74
C ALA A 33 -12.68 -8.54 18.27
N ILE A 34 -13.54 -7.65 18.75
CA ILE A 34 -13.84 -7.48 20.19
C ILE A 34 -14.49 -8.74 20.76
N GLU A 35 -15.46 -9.33 20.03
CA GLU A 35 -16.11 -10.58 20.46
C GLU A 35 -15.12 -11.74 20.55
N ARG A 36 -14.28 -11.93 19.55
CA ARG A 36 -13.22 -12.94 19.55
C ARG A 36 -12.28 -12.75 20.73
N GLN A 37 -11.81 -11.51 20.96
CA GLN A 37 -10.89 -11.22 22.06
C GLN A 37 -11.51 -11.54 23.43
N LYS A 38 -12.79 -11.22 23.64
CA LYS A 38 -13.51 -11.57 24.88
C LYS A 38 -13.62 -13.08 25.09
N ASN A 39 -13.68 -13.83 23.98
CA ASN A 39 -13.73 -15.30 24.02
C ASN A 39 -12.33 -15.96 24.00
N GLY A 40 -11.25 -15.16 24.14
CA GLY A 40 -9.88 -15.68 24.16
C GLY A 40 -9.38 -16.18 22.81
N VAL A 41 -10.05 -15.83 21.71
CA VAL A 41 -9.68 -16.23 20.35
C VAL A 41 -8.90 -15.11 19.67
N THR A 42 -7.67 -15.38 19.26
CA THR A 42 -6.84 -14.46 18.47
C THR A 42 -6.64 -15.00 17.07
N ILE A 43 -6.68 -14.12 16.08
CA ILE A 43 -6.40 -14.45 14.68
C ILE A 43 -5.06 -13.81 14.29
N ARG A 44 -4.16 -14.61 13.70
CA ARG A 44 -2.89 -14.10 13.15
C ARG A 44 -3.11 -13.45 11.79
N ASN A 45 -2.52 -12.28 11.62
CA ASN A 45 -2.44 -11.64 10.33
C ASN A 45 -1.14 -12.07 9.64
N VAL A 46 -1.26 -12.96 8.67
CA VAL A 46 -0.09 -13.52 7.94
C VAL A 46 0.66 -12.47 7.14
N LEU A 47 0.07 -11.31 6.88
CA LEU A 47 0.66 -10.19 6.15
C LEU A 47 1.08 -9.03 7.09
N LEU A 48 1.12 -9.25 8.40
CA LEU A 48 1.36 -8.17 9.37
C LEU A 48 2.68 -7.44 9.10
N TRP A 49 3.73 -8.18 8.77
CA TRP A 49 5.04 -7.60 8.48
C TRP A 49 5.02 -6.75 7.21
N GLU A 50 4.40 -7.26 6.15
CA GLU A 50 4.22 -6.56 4.89
C GLU A 50 3.37 -5.29 5.05
N ILE A 51 2.31 -5.37 5.83
CA ILE A 51 1.41 -4.24 6.10
C ILE A 51 2.19 -3.12 6.81
N LYS A 52 2.95 -3.44 7.85
CA LYS A 52 3.81 -2.47 8.55
C LYS A 52 4.75 -1.75 7.60
N ARG A 53 5.31 -2.48 6.67
CA ARG A 53 6.30 -1.97 5.72
C ARG A 53 5.69 -1.19 4.57
N LEU A 54 4.60 -1.68 3.99
CA LEU A 54 4.00 -1.12 2.78
C LEU A 54 2.92 -0.06 3.06
N TYR A 55 2.29 -0.14 4.23
CA TYR A 55 1.19 0.73 4.64
C TYR A 55 1.42 1.32 6.04
N PRO A 56 2.58 1.98 6.28
CA PRO A 56 2.95 2.42 7.62
C PRO A 56 1.95 3.41 8.21
N LYS A 57 1.39 4.31 7.42
CA LYS A 57 0.37 5.30 7.86
C LYS A 57 -0.93 4.64 8.27
N GLU A 58 -1.39 3.68 7.47
CA GLU A 58 -2.60 2.93 7.73
C GLU A 58 -2.42 2.01 8.93
N PHE A 59 -1.22 1.42 9.09
CA PHE A 59 -0.90 0.61 10.25
C PHE A 59 -0.84 1.42 11.55
N GLU A 60 -0.24 2.63 11.52
CA GLU A 60 -0.25 3.56 12.66
C GLU A 60 -1.68 3.89 13.08
N LEU A 61 -2.57 4.18 12.11
CA LEU A 61 -3.99 4.38 12.38
C LEU A 61 -4.67 3.14 12.98
N GLY A 62 -4.28 1.95 12.54
CA GLY A 62 -4.72 0.69 13.13
C GLY A 62 -4.30 0.55 14.60
N GLN A 63 -3.08 0.95 14.95
CA GLN A 63 -2.59 0.97 16.33
C GLN A 63 -3.37 1.99 17.18
N GLU A 64 -3.64 3.18 16.65
CA GLU A 64 -4.47 4.18 17.35
C GLU A 64 -5.91 3.71 17.53
N ALA A 65 -6.47 3.02 16.53
CA ALA A 65 -7.80 2.42 16.64
C ALA A 65 -7.88 1.40 17.80
N ARG A 66 -6.86 0.54 17.94
CA ARG A 66 -6.74 -0.38 19.10
C ARG A 66 -6.71 0.37 20.43
N ALA A 67 -5.91 1.45 20.50
CA ALA A 67 -5.83 2.28 21.70
C ALA A 67 -7.18 2.96 22.03
N ILE A 68 -7.94 3.38 21.01
CA ILE A 68 -9.29 3.93 21.19
C ILE A 68 -10.24 2.86 21.72
N ILE A 69 -10.21 1.65 21.16
CA ILE A 69 -11.03 0.52 21.60
C ILE A 69 -10.70 0.15 23.05
N ALA A 70 -9.42 0.03 23.40
CA ALA A 70 -8.98 -0.29 24.75
C ALA A 70 -9.48 0.75 25.77
N ARG A 71 -9.33 2.05 25.47
CA ARG A 71 -9.76 3.13 26.36
C ARG A 71 -11.28 3.22 26.55
N ARG A 72 -12.04 2.98 25.46
CA ARG A 72 -13.49 3.18 25.49
C ARG A 72 -14.28 1.95 25.89
N LEU A 73 -13.78 0.76 25.58
CA LEU A 73 -14.50 -0.51 25.74
C LEU A 73 -13.78 -1.47 26.70
N GLY A 74 -12.57 -1.12 27.18
CA GLY A 74 -11.81 -1.97 28.10
C GLY A 74 -11.30 -3.26 27.48
N VAL A 75 -11.19 -3.34 26.14
CA VAL A 75 -10.77 -4.53 25.42
C VAL A 75 -9.44 -4.26 24.69
N GLU A 76 -8.40 -4.97 25.09
CA GLU A 76 -7.09 -4.91 24.42
C GLU A 76 -7.03 -5.92 23.28
N LEU A 77 -7.04 -5.42 22.05
CA LEU A 77 -6.90 -6.24 20.86
C LEU A 77 -5.42 -6.56 20.59
N ALA A 78 -5.13 -7.71 19.96
CA ALA A 78 -3.80 -8.09 19.54
C ALA A 78 -3.26 -7.14 18.43
N GLU A 79 -1.94 -7.10 18.23
CA GLU A 79 -1.32 -6.25 17.21
C GLU A 79 -1.77 -6.62 15.78
N ASP A 80 -2.07 -7.89 15.57
CA ASP A 80 -2.61 -8.40 14.30
C ASP A 80 -3.88 -7.65 13.86
N GLU A 81 -4.70 -7.21 14.82
CA GLU A 81 -5.92 -6.45 14.52
C GLU A 81 -5.62 -5.04 13.99
N ALA A 82 -4.49 -4.43 14.37
CA ALA A 82 -4.04 -3.20 13.73
C ALA A 82 -3.75 -3.41 12.24
N GLY A 83 -3.18 -4.56 11.89
CA GLY A 83 -2.95 -4.94 10.50
C GLY A 83 -4.25 -5.15 9.72
N PHE A 84 -5.24 -5.80 10.30
CA PHE A 84 -6.55 -5.96 9.65
C PHE A 84 -7.27 -4.62 9.48
N ILE A 85 -7.25 -3.74 10.50
CA ILE A 85 -7.81 -2.39 10.39
C ILE A 85 -7.08 -1.61 9.29
N ALA A 86 -5.75 -1.69 9.21
CA ALA A 86 -4.97 -1.06 8.15
C ALA A 86 -5.42 -1.52 6.76
N LEU A 87 -5.65 -2.81 6.56
CA LEU A 87 -6.15 -3.34 5.28
C LEU A 87 -7.54 -2.81 4.93
N HIS A 88 -8.45 -2.65 5.89
CA HIS A 88 -9.75 -2.01 5.66
C HIS A 88 -9.58 -0.55 5.21
N LEU A 89 -8.62 0.18 5.79
CA LEU A 89 -8.32 1.55 5.38
C LEU A 89 -7.74 1.61 3.95
N VAL A 90 -6.81 0.72 3.61
CA VAL A 90 -6.27 0.60 2.24
C VAL A 90 -7.38 0.26 1.24
N THR A 91 -8.24 -0.69 1.57
CA THR A 91 -9.40 -1.06 0.75
C THR A 91 -10.28 0.15 0.45
N ALA A 92 -10.57 0.96 1.46
CA ALA A 92 -11.36 2.18 1.31
C ALA A 92 -10.66 3.29 0.52
N GLN A 93 -9.32 3.40 0.61
CA GLN A 93 -8.53 4.34 -0.21
C GLN A 93 -8.51 3.96 -1.68
N LEU A 94 -8.33 2.66 -1.97
CA LEU A 94 -8.21 2.15 -3.31
C LEU A 94 -9.57 1.94 -4.00
N ASN A 95 -10.67 2.09 -3.28
CA ASN A 95 -12.01 1.73 -3.75
C ASN A 95 -12.03 0.32 -4.36
N SER A 96 -11.42 -0.62 -3.67
CA SER A 96 -11.24 -2.00 -4.10
C SER A 96 -11.80 -2.98 -3.08
N GLU A 97 -11.80 -4.25 -3.40
CA GLU A 97 -12.11 -5.32 -2.45
C GLU A 97 -10.85 -5.88 -1.79
N MET A 98 -11.01 -6.53 -0.65
CA MET A 98 -9.89 -7.11 0.11
C MET A 98 -8.98 -8.05 -0.71
N PRO A 99 -9.50 -8.98 -1.55
CA PRO A 99 -8.66 -9.82 -2.40
C PRO A 99 -7.81 -9.02 -3.38
N GLU A 100 -8.32 -7.92 -3.92
CA GLU A 100 -7.58 -7.04 -4.84
C GLU A 100 -6.45 -6.32 -4.10
N VAL A 101 -6.69 -5.84 -2.88
CA VAL A 101 -5.65 -5.22 -2.04
C VAL A 101 -4.53 -6.20 -1.74
N MET A 102 -4.85 -7.47 -1.52
CA MET A 102 -3.83 -8.52 -1.34
C MET A 102 -3.00 -8.74 -2.62
N HIS A 103 -3.62 -8.68 -3.80
CA HIS A 103 -2.90 -8.73 -5.08
C HIS A 103 -2.01 -7.49 -5.27
N VAL A 104 -2.52 -6.29 -5.01
CA VAL A 104 -1.74 -5.04 -5.01
C VAL A 104 -0.51 -5.18 -4.12
N THR A 105 -0.70 -5.67 -2.89
CA THR A 105 0.39 -5.88 -1.92
C THR A 105 1.47 -6.82 -2.48
N ARG A 106 1.07 -7.92 -3.10
CA ARG A 106 2.01 -8.86 -3.73
C ARG A 106 2.81 -8.22 -4.86
N VAL A 107 2.14 -7.52 -5.78
CA VAL A 107 2.81 -6.81 -6.87
C VAL A 107 3.81 -5.80 -6.34
N MET A 108 3.44 -5.03 -5.31
CA MET A 108 4.34 -4.07 -4.67
C MET A 108 5.60 -4.75 -4.11
N GLN A 109 5.45 -5.87 -3.41
CA GLN A 109 6.57 -6.64 -2.87
C GLN A 109 7.52 -7.12 -3.96
N GLU A 110 6.97 -7.70 -5.04
CA GLU A 110 7.76 -8.20 -6.16
C GLU A 110 8.56 -7.07 -6.82
N ILE A 111 7.94 -5.90 -7.05
CA ILE A 111 8.63 -4.74 -7.62
C ILE A 111 9.72 -4.22 -6.66
N LEU A 112 9.42 -4.09 -5.36
CA LEU A 112 10.41 -3.64 -4.38
C LEU A 112 11.63 -4.57 -4.32
N GLN A 113 11.43 -5.87 -4.39
CA GLN A 113 12.52 -6.86 -4.42
C GLN A 113 13.36 -6.74 -5.69
N LEU A 114 12.69 -6.60 -6.86
CA LEU A 114 13.38 -6.43 -8.14
C LEU A 114 14.24 -5.15 -8.15
N VAL A 115 13.68 -4.03 -7.71
CA VAL A 115 14.37 -2.74 -7.63
C VAL A 115 15.56 -2.83 -6.68
N LYS A 116 15.36 -3.39 -5.49
CA LYS A 116 16.42 -3.60 -4.50
C LYS A 116 17.58 -4.40 -5.09
N TYR A 117 17.27 -5.49 -5.77
CA TYR A 117 18.30 -6.36 -6.37
C TYR A 117 19.01 -5.68 -7.54
N GLN A 118 18.27 -5.07 -8.47
CA GLN A 118 18.82 -4.46 -9.68
C GLN A 118 19.71 -3.24 -9.39
N LEU A 119 19.32 -2.43 -8.43
CA LEU A 119 20.03 -1.20 -8.07
C LEU A 119 20.93 -1.38 -6.85
N GLN A 120 20.98 -2.58 -6.26
CA GLN A 120 21.75 -2.91 -5.06
C GLN A 120 21.47 -1.94 -3.90
N LEU A 121 20.19 -1.57 -3.73
CA LEU A 121 19.77 -0.61 -2.71
C LEU A 121 19.52 -1.28 -1.36
N ASN A 122 19.84 -0.56 -0.30
CA ASN A 122 19.26 -0.81 1.02
C ASN A 122 18.24 0.30 1.28
N TYR A 123 16.96 -0.09 1.43
CA TYR A 123 15.92 0.88 1.70
C TYR A 123 16.04 1.43 3.12
N ASP A 124 16.05 2.74 3.23
CA ASP A 124 15.74 3.43 4.48
C ASP A 124 14.21 3.62 4.55
N GLU A 125 13.56 2.69 5.25
CA GLU A 125 12.09 2.63 5.31
C GLU A 125 11.47 3.81 6.06
N GLU A 126 12.25 4.50 6.90
CA GLU A 126 11.84 5.71 7.62
C GLU A 126 11.98 6.98 6.75
N SER A 127 12.71 6.90 5.64
CA SER A 127 12.93 8.06 4.78
C SER A 127 11.65 8.50 4.06
N LEU A 128 11.50 9.82 3.90
CA LEU A 128 10.39 10.40 3.14
C LEU A 128 10.38 9.92 1.68
N SER A 129 11.55 9.69 1.11
CA SER A 129 11.71 9.18 -0.26
C SER A 129 11.13 7.77 -0.40
N TYR A 130 11.44 6.88 0.54
CA TYR A 130 10.88 5.53 0.55
C TYR A 130 9.36 5.56 0.72
N GLN A 131 8.84 6.37 1.65
CA GLN A 131 7.40 6.48 1.88
C GLN A 131 6.65 7.00 0.64
N ARG A 132 7.24 7.97 -0.09
CA ARG A 132 6.70 8.45 -1.37
C ARG A 132 6.73 7.36 -2.43
N PHE A 133 7.83 6.63 -2.54
CA PHE A 133 7.98 5.54 -3.48
C PHE A 133 6.91 4.45 -3.24
N VAL A 134 6.77 3.98 -2.02
CA VAL A 134 5.76 2.95 -1.67
C VAL A 134 4.34 3.45 -1.92
N THR A 135 4.04 4.70 -1.59
CA THR A 135 2.73 5.30 -1.86
C THR A 135 2.44 5.33 -3.36
N HIS A 136 3.41 5.75 -4.17
CA HIS A 136 3.27 5.77 -5.63
C HIS A 136 3.11 4.37 -6.20
N LEU A 137 3.89 3.42 -5.70
CA LEU A 137 3.87 2.02 -6.10
C LEU A 137 2.51 1.36 -5.80
N LYS A 138 1.88 1.71 -4.69
CA LYS A 138 0.52 1.27 -4.33
C LYS A 138 -0.49 1.60 -5.44
N PHE A 139 -0.54 2.87 -5.84
CA PHE A 139 -1.48 3.30 -6.89
C PHE A 139 -1.09 2.80 -8.29
N PHE A 140 0.20 2.65 -8.56
CA PHE A 140 0.67 2.01 -9.78
C PHE A 140 0.21 0.56 -9.87
N ALA A 141 0.44 -0.25 -8.82
CA ALA A 141 0.04 -1.64 -8.78
C ALA A 141 -1.49 -1.80 -8.91
N GLN A 142 -2.28 -0.92 -8.31
CA GLN A 142 -3.73 -0.90 -8.47
C GLN A 142 -4.10 -0.66 -9.94
N ARG A 143 -3.60 0.42 -10.58
CA ARG A 143 -3.91 0.71 -11.99
C ARG A 143 -3.50 -0.44 -12.91
N MET A 144 -2.34 -1.02 -12.64
CA MET A 144 -1.84 -2.17 -13.40
C MET A 144 -2.83 -3.35 -13.32
N LEU A 145 -3.35 -3.68 -12.16
CA LEU A 145 -4.29 -4.78 -11.97
C LEU A 145 -5.69 -4.47 -12.52
N THR A 146 -6.17 -3.23 -12.39
CA THR A 146 -7.48 -2.81 -12.91
C THR A 146 -7.47 -2.51 -14.41
N ARG A 147 -6.32 -2.63 -15.06
CA ARG A 147 -6.11 -2.33 -16.49
C ARG A 147 -6.52 -0.91 -16.89
N THR A 148 -6.43 0.03 -15.96
CA THR A 148 -6.64 1.45 -16.26
C THR A 148 -5.41 1.97 -16.99
N VAL A 149 -5.57 2.34 -18.26
CA VAL A 149 -4.49 2.87 -19.09
C VAL A 149 -4.34 4.36 -18.82
N VAL A 150 -3.10 4.80 -18.54
CA VAL A 150 -2.76 6.23 -18.57
C VAL A 150 -2.43 6.60 -20.00
N ALA A 151 -3.05 7.68 -20.54
CA ALA A 151 -2.79 8.13 -21.89
C ALA A 151 -1.35 8.59 -22.05
N ASP A 152 -0.72 8.23 -23.19
CA ASP A 152 0.68 8.53 -23.49
C ASP A 152 0.71 9.81 -24.35
N ASP A 153 1.13 10.94 -23.76
CA ASP A 153 1.06 12.24 -24.43
C ASP A 153 2.41 12.94 -24.71
N ASP A 154 3.57 12.44 -24.19
CA ASP A 154 4.84 13.17 -24.36
C ASP A 154 6.08 12.29 -24.61
N VAL A 155 6.35 12.03 -25.89
CA VAL A 155 7.51 11.24 -26.36
C VAL A 155 8.86 11.92 -26.05
N THR A 156 8.90 13.27 -25.97
CA THR A 156 10.14 14.03 -25.77
C THR A 156 10.68 13.89 -24.35
N LEU A 157 9.79 13.81 -23.35
CA LEU A 157 10.16 13.60 -21.96
C LEU A 157 10.76 12.20 -21.74
N HIS A 158 10.25 11.20 -22.46
CA HIS A 158 10.71 9.81 -22.36
C HIS A 158 12.19 9.65 -22.74
N SER A 159 12.63 10.27 -23.85
CA SER A 159 14.01 10.19 -24.28
C SER A 159 14.96 10.88 -23.29
N ALA A 160 14.58 12.05 -22.78
CA ALA A 160 15.38 12.76 -21.80
C ALA A 160 15.57 11.98 -20.49
N VAL A 161 14.52 11.31 -20.00
CA VAL A 161 14.62 10.46 -18.79
C VAL A 161 15.49 9.24 -19.06
N LYS A 162 15.33 8.58 -20.20
CA LYS A 162 16.12 7.41 -20.58
C LYS A 162 17.61 7.72 -20.68
N ASP A 163 17.96 8.87 -21.28
CA ASP A 163 19.35 9.28 -21.48
C ASP A 163 20.02 9.73 -20.18
N ASN A 164 19.31 10.49 -19.36
CA ASN A 164 19.87 11.01 -18.12
C ASN A 164 19.88 9.99 -16.97
N TYR A 165 19.01 8.97 -17.00
CA TYR A 165 18.81 8.02 -15.92
C TYR A 165 18.79 6.56 -16.37
N ALA A 166 19.77 6.20 -17.20
CA ALA A 166 19.85 4.89 -17.86
C ALA A 166 19.76 3.68 -16.90
N LYS A 167 20.31 3.77 -15.70
CA LYS A 167 20.23 2.68 -14.70
C LYS A 167 18.79 2.49 -14.19
N ALA A 168 18.11 3.58 -13.84
CA ALA A 168 16.74 3.53 -13.37
C ALA A 168 15.78 3.08 -14.48
N TRP A 169 16.00 3.54 -15.70
CA TRP A 169 15.25 3.11 -16.87
C TRP A 169 15.38 1.60 -17.11
N LYS A 170 16.62 1.08 -17.12
CA LYS A 170 16.88 -0.36 -17.27
C LYS A 170 16.23 -1.20 -16.15
N CYS A 171 16.22 -0.69 -14.94
CA CYS A 171 15.52 -1.32 -13.84
C CYS A 171 13.99 -1.36 -14.09
N ALA A 172 13.40 -0.25 -14.53
CA ALA A 172 11.98 -0.19 -14.86
C ALA A 172 11.61 -1.11 -16.04
N GLU A 173 12.47 -1.25 -17.06
CA GLU A 173 12.29 -2.24 -18.13
C GLU A 173 12.29 -3.67 -17.59
N THR A 174 13.17 -3.99 -16.62
CA THR A 174 13.20 -5.31 -15.98
C THR A 174 11.90 -5.58 -15.21
N VAL A 175 11.40 -4.58 -14.48
CA VAL A 175 10.09 -4.65 -13.82
C VAL A 175 8.98 -4.88 -14.84
N ALA A 176 8.97 -4.15 -15.96
CA ALA A 176 7.98 -4.32 -17.03
C ALA A 176 7.98 -5.74 -17.61
N ILE A 177 9.16 -6.30 -17.87
CA ILE A 177 9.31 -7.69 -18.36
C ILE A 177 8.76 -8.69 -17.33
N HIS A 178 9.04 -8.48 -16.05
CA HIS A 178 8.53 -9.34 -14.98
C HIS A 178 7.00 -9.31 -14.92
N LEU A 179 6.42 -8.11 -14.91
CA LEU A 179 4.96 -7.93 -14.88
C LEU A 179 4.27 -8.50 -16.11
N GLN A 180 4.89 -8.37 -17.28
CA GLN A 180 4.40 -9.01 -18.51
C GLN A 180 4.34 -10.54 -18.37
N LYS A 181 5.38 -11.15 -17.81
CA LYS A 181 5.45 -12.60 -17.64
C LYS A 181 4.51 -13.12 -16.57
N SER A 182 4.45 -12.45 -15.42
CA SER A 182 3.73 -12.92 -14.24
C SER A 182 2.23 -12.58 -14.29
N TYR A 183 1.88 -11.44 -14.88
CA TYR A 183 0.51 -10.90 -14.86
C TYR A 183 -0.08 -10.71 -16.26
N GLN A 184 0.65 -11.05 -17.31
CA GLN A 184 0.26 -10.86 -18.72
C GLN A 184 -0.16 -9.40 -19.02
N ARG A 185 0.57 -8.45 -18.41
CA ARG A 185 0.32 -7.01 -18.49
C ARG A 185 1.53 -6.30 -19.08
N SER A 186 1.40 -5.80 -20.30
CA SER A 186 2.38 -4.90 -20.89
C SER A 186 2.22 -3.49 -20.33
N LEU A 187 3.32 -2.91 -19.88
CA LEU A 187 3.34 -1.52 -19.43
C LEU A 187 3.53 -0.60 -20.63
N THR A 188 2.86 0.56 -20.60
CA THR A 188 3.12 1.65 -21.54
C THR A 188 4.46 2.32 -21.23
N THR A 189 5.01 3.08 -22.18
CA THR A 189 6.26 3.83 -21.96
C THR A 189 6.14 4.82 -20.81
N GLU A 190 4.97 5.44 -20.64
CA GLU A 190 4.68 6.35 -19.55
C GLU A 190 4.62 5.64 -18.19
N GLU A 191 4.05 4.44 -18.13
CA GLU A 191 4.07 3.61 -16.94
C GLU A 191 5.50 3.19 -16.57
N ILE A 192 6.34 2.84 -17.54
CA ILE A 192 7.77 2.54 -17.35
C ILE A 192 8.50 3.79 -16.83
N MET A 193 8.24 4.95 -17.40
CA MET A 193 8.80 6.24 -16.97
C MET A 193 8.38 6.56 -15.53
N SER A 194 7.10 6.39 -15.21
CA SER A 194 6.58 6.59 -13.85
C SER A 194 7.30 5.72 -12.82
N VAL A 195 7.53 4.44 -13.14
CA VAL A 195 8.31 3.52 -12.31
C VAL A 195 9.76 3.98 -12.21
N SER A 196 10.40 4.39 -13.31
CA SER A 196 11.80 4.84 -13.31
C SER A 196 12.00 6.11 -12.49
N TYR A 197 11.10 7.09 -12.60
CA TYR A 197 11.18 8.36 -11.88
C TYR A 197 11.07 8.17 -10.36
N THR A 198 10.24 7.28 -9.90
CA THR A 198 10.12 6.98 -8.46
C THR A 198 11.37 6.34 -7.88
N HIS A 199 12.17 5.63 -8.69
CA HIS A 199 13.47 5.09 -8.27
C HIS A 199 14.53 6.18 -8.08
N LEU A 200 14.45 7.28 -8.83
CA LEU A 200 15.40 8.40 -8.76
C LEU A 200 15.33 9.18 -7.46
N THR A 201 14.19 9.14 -6.79
CA THR A 201 13.98 9.81 -5.49
C THR A 201 14.45 8.98 -4.31
N LEU A 202 14.88 7.73 -4.54
CA LEU A 202 15.47 6.89 -3.50
C LEU A 202 16.93 7.31 -3.28
N PRO A 203 17.38 7.52 -2.02
CA PRO A 203 18.77 7.82 -1.74
C PRO A 203 19.63 6.64 -2.20
N THR A 204 20.52 6.90 -3.14
CA THR A 204 21.61 6.00 -3.51
C THR A 204 22.76 6.26 -2.54
N ASN A 205 23.01 5.33 -1.64
CA ASN A 205 24.27 5.30 -0.87
C ASN A 205 25.41 4.86 -1.77
#